data_ad4dc5ab4e5c367ce712ac7071e7405b
#
_entry.id   ad4dc5ab4e5c367ce712ac7071e7405b
#
_cell.length_a   1.000
_cell.length_b   1.000
_cell.length_c   1.000
_cell.angle_alpha   90.00
_cell.angle_beta   90.00
_cell.angle_gamma   90.00
#
_symmetry.space_group_name_H-M   'P 1'
#
loop_
_entity.id
_entity.type
_entity.pdbx_description
1 polymer ?
#
loop_
_entity_poly.entity_id
_entity_poly.type
_entity_poly.pdbx_seq_one_letter_code
_entity_poly.pdbx_strand_id
1 'polypeptide(L)'
;RTRRAKPAQAQHNVNLFPTEEILEVEITVEDRDWNTIRHQSRDFYNALKAERKNGPLKGPYTWVTASVKIGGVEFASVGLRKKGFLGSQNSERPSLKIKLNHLDEQAQINGLSMLTFNNNQQDISLMSQSMGYALYNAAGSQASRCGYAHITVNGKNLGIYSHVESVREPLLKREFANDLGTLYEGTVVDFFKGWDAAF
;
A
#
# COMPACT_ATOMS: atom_id res chain seq x y z
N ARG A 1 20.84 -25.95 23.39
CA ARG A 1 19.56 -25.32 23.03
C ARG A 1 19.33 -25.58 21.55
N THR A 2 18.53 -26.58 21.22
CA THR A 2 18.12 -26.94 19.85
C THR A 2 17.23 -25.82 19.30
N ARG A 3 17.69 -25.12 18.28
CA ARG A 3 16.84 -24.19 17.50
C ARG A 3 15.74 -25.05 16.82
N ARG A 4 14.50 -24.94 17.29
CA ARG A 4 13.34 -25.45 16.53
C ARG A 4 13.35 -24.81 15.16
N ALA A 5 13.41 -25.64 14.11
CA ALA A 5 13.21 -25.19 12.74
C ALA A 5 11.85 -24.47 12.65
N LYS A 6 11.84 -23.24 12.12
CA LYS A 6 10.59 -22.52 11.83
C LYS A 6 9.79 -23.36 10.83
N PRO A 7 8.47 -23.52 11.02
CA PRO A 7 7.65 -24.18 10.01
C PRO A 7 7.77 -23.44 8.68
N ALA A 8 7.94 -24.19 7.60
CA ALA A 8 7.94 -23.63 6.25
C ALA A 8 6.59 -22.92 6.04
N GLN A 9 6.64 -21.64 5.65
CA GLN A 9 5.44 -20.89 5.29
C GLN A 9 4.80 -21.54 4.06
N ALA A 10 3.48 -21.73 4.11
CA ALA A 10 2.72 -22.15 2.94
C ALA A 10 2.96 -21.13 1.82
N GLN A 11 3.55 -21.54 0.71
CA GLN A 11 3.63 -20.73 -0.49
C GLN A 11 2.21 -20.67 -1.08
N HIS A 12 1.59 -19.52 -0.98
CA HIS A 12 0.31 -19.27 -1.63
C HIS A 12 0.56 -18.99 -3.11
N ASN A 13 -0.01 -19.81 -3.99
CA ASN A 13 0.15 -19.64 -5.42
C ASN A 13 -0.87 -18.64 -6.00
N VAL A 14 -0.81 -17.40 -5.50
CA VAL A 14 -1.67 -16.29 -5.96
C VAL A 14 -0.81 -15.27 -6.70
N ASN A 15 -1.18 -14.96 -7.94
CA ASN A 15 -0.57 -13.83 -8.63
C ASN A 15 -1.15 -12.52 -8.09
N LEU A 16 -0.35 -11.75 -7.34
CA LEU A 16 -0.79 -10.48 -6.76
C LEU A 16 -0.83 -9.33 -7.76
N PHE A 17 -0.15 -9.45 -8.89
CA PHE A 17 -0.08 -8.41 -9.91
C PHE A 17 -0.43 -9.00 -11.28
N PRO A 18 -1.65 -9.56 -11.45
CA PRO A 18 -2.05 -10.13 -12.73
C PRO A 18 -2.20 -9.01 -13.78
N THR A 19 -1.85 -9.34 -15.01
CA THR A 19 -1.97 -8.44 -16.18
C THR A 19 -3.23 -8.71 -17.00
N GLU A 20 -3.77 -9.91 -16.93
CA GLU A 20 -4.92 -10.36 -17.73
C GLU A 20 -6.17 -10.61 -16.89
N GLU A 21 -6.03 -10.59 -15.57
CA GLU A 21 -7.10 -10.85 -14.62
C GLU A 21 -7.19 -9.72 -13.58
N ILE A 22 -8.28 -9.68 -12.84
CA ILE A 22 -8.46 -8.75 -11.73
C ILE A 22 -8.34 -9.55 -10.42
N LEU A 23 -7.49 -9.09 -9.52
CA LEU A 23 -7.32 -9.70 -8.20
C LEU A 23 -8.54 -9.42 -7.32
N GLU A 24 -9.22 -10.47 -6.86
CA GLU A 24 -10.31 -10.31 -5.90
C GLU A 24 -9.79 -10.11 -4.48
N VAL A 25 -10.28 -9.06 -3.82
CA VAL A 25 -9.92 -8.69 -2.44
C VAL A 25 -11.19 -8.39 -1.64
N GLU A 26 -11.49 -9.27 -0.71
CA GLU A 26 -12.65 -9.17 0.18
C GLU A 26 -12.15 -8.80 1.59
N ILE A 27 -12.65 -7.69 2.13
CA ILE A 27 -12.26 -7.16 3.45
C ILE A 27 -13.46 -7.21 4.37
N THR A 28 -13.26 -7.75 5.55
CA THR A 28 -14.24 -7.70 6.64
C THR A 28 -13.64 -6.94 7.82
N VAL A 29 -14.32 -5.91 8.27
CA VAL A 29 -13.88 -5.01 9.34
C VAL A 29 -15.09 -4.54 10.14
N GLU A 30 -14.92 -4.27 11.43
CA GLU A 30 -15.99 -3.71 12.26
C GLU A 30 -16.49 -2.38 11.67
N ASP A 31 -17.80 -2.19 11.57
CA ASP A 31 -18.42 -1.00 10.94
C ASP A 31 -17.96 0.31 11.59
N ARG A 32 -17.78 0.33 12.90
CA ARG A 32 -17.24 1.48 13.62
C ARG A 32 -15.84 1.83 13.17
N ASP A 33 -14.99 0.83 13.04
CA ASP A 33 -13.59 0.99 12.64
C ASP A 33 -13.50 1.41 11.17
N TRP A 34 -14.30 0.80 10.30
CA TRP A 34 -14.43 1.22 8.91
C TRP A 34 -14.84 2.68 8.79
N ASN A 35 -15.89 3.08 9.51
CA ASN A 35 -16.34 4.47 9.53
C ASN A 35 -15.26 5.42 10.06
N THR A 36 -14.50 5.01 11.05
CA THR A 36 -13.40 5.81 11.59
C THR A 36 -12.32 6.03 10.53
N ILE A 37 -11.77 4.96 9.94
CA ILE A 37 -10.63 5.10 9.03
C ILE A 37 -11.00 5.75 7.69
N ARG A 38 -12.17 5.46 7.12
CA ARG A 38 -12.56 6.02 5.82
C ARG A 38 -12.77 7.54 5.85
N HIS A 39 -13.11 8.13 7.00
CA HIS A 39 -13.27 9.57 7.16
C HIS A 39 -11.99 10.29 7.59
N GLN A 40 -10.91 9.59 7.95
CA GLN A 40 -9.63 10.24 8.18
C GLN A 40 -9.14 10.94 6.92
N SER A 41 -8.59 12.14 7.08
CA SER A 41 -8.05 12.91 5.98
C SER A 41 -6.78 13.66 6.39
N ARG A 42 -5.91 13.92 5.43
CA ARG A 42 -4.73 14.76 5.62
C ARG A 42 -5.04 16.15 5.09
N ASP A 43 -4.82 17.15 5.91
CA ASP A 43 -4.90 18.54 5.49
C ASP A 43 -3.65 18.91 4.69
N PHE A 44 -3.86 19.24 3.41
CA PHE A 44 -2.79 19.62 2.50
C PHE A 44 -2.07 20.91 2.93
N TYR A 45 -2.82 21.91 3.36
CA TYR A 45 -2.23 23.18 3.75
C TYR A 45 -1.39 23.03 5.03
N ASN A 46 -1.84 22.24 6.00
CA ASN A 46 -1.04 21.91 7.18
C ASN A 46 0.19 21.05 6.82
N ALA A 47 0.11 20.26 5.76
CA ALA A 47 1.26 19.49 5.28
C ALA A 47 2.37 20.37 4.68
N LEU A 48 2.09 21.59 4.29
CA LEU A 48 3.04 22.57 3.73
C LEU A 48 3.47 23.65 4.73
N LYS A 49 3.00 23.59 6.00
CA LYS A 49 3.38 24.56 7.02
C LYS A 49 4.83 24.40 7.48
N ALA A 50 5.34 25.48 8.06
CA ALA A 50 6.72 25.61 8.51
C ALA A 50 7.18 24.55 9.52
N GLU A 51 6.27 24.00 10.33
CA GLU A 51 6.61 22.92 11.29
C GLU A 51 7.18 21.66 10.62
N ARG A 52 6.89 21.47 9.35
CA ARG A 52 7.43 20.37 8.54
C ARG A 52 8.93 20.46 8.30
N LYS A 53 9.49 21.65 8.39
CA LYS A 53 10.94 21.87 8.31
C LYS A 53 11.72 21.16 9.42
N ASN A 54 11.03 20.81 10.51
CA ASN A 54 11.63 20.26 11.72
C ASN A 54 11.46 18.73 11.82
N GLY A 55 10.87 18.09 10.83
CA GLY A 55 10.72 16.63 10.81
C GLY A 55 9.61 16.09 9.90
N PRO A 56 9.50 14.78 9.78
CA PRO A 56 8.51 14.16 8.93
C PRO A 56 7.08 14.41 9.44
N LEU A 57 6.17 14.69 8.50
CA LEU A 57 4.76 14.88 8.81
C LEU A 57 4.13 13.59 9.33
N LYS A 58 3.60 13.62 10.55
CA LYS A 58 2.81 12.50 11.08
C LYS A 58 1.53 12.34 10.25
N GLY A 59 1.35 11.14 9.71
CA GLY A 59 0.12 10.82 8.96
C GLY A 59 -1.09 10.72 9.90
N PRO A 60 -2.28 11.18 9.49
CA PRO A 60 -3.50 11.09 10.31
C PRO A 60 -4.10 9.69 10.32
N TYR A 61 -3.59 8.78 9.51
CA TYR A 61 -4.19 7.48 9.25
C TYR A 61 -3.78 6.45 10.31
N THR A 62 -4.77 5.88 10.98
CA THR A 62 -4.59 4.84 12.01
C THR A 62 -4.87 3.45 11.44
N TRP A 63 -4.25 2.44 12.04
CA TRP A 63 -4.51 1.04 11.73
C TRP A 63 -5.69 0.52 12.56
N VAL A 64 -6.55 -0.25 11.93
CA VAL A 64 -7.59 -1.06 12.59
C VAL A 64 -7.39 -2.52 12.22
N THR A 65 -7.92 -3.42 13.04
CA THR A 65 -7.89 -4.86 12.75
C THR A 65 -9.00 -5.23 11.79
N ALA A 66 -8.69 -6.05 10.80
CA ALA A 66 -9.63 -6.59 9.83
C ALA A 66 -9.26 -8.03 9.49
N SER A 67 -10.14 -8.75 8.81
CA SER A 67 -9.80 -9.95 8.06
C SER A 67 -9.83 -9.66 6.56
N VAL A 68 -9.08 -10.42 5.79
CA VAL A 68 -9.04 -10.23 4.34
C VAL A 68 -8.89 -11.57 3.62
N LYS A 69 -9.56 -11.69 2.47
CA LYS A 69 -9.36 -12.76 1.52
C LYS A 69 -8.82 -12.18 0.23
N ILE A 70 -7.68 -12.68 -0.24
CA ILE A 70 -6.93 -12.16 -1.38
C ILE A 70 -6.70 -13.30 -2.37
N GLY A 71 -7.33 -13.23 -3.53
CA GLY A 71 -7.23 -14.30 -4.53
C GLY A 71 -7.54 -15.69 -3.95
N GLY A 72 -8.51 -15.77 -3.04
CA GLY A 72 -8.92 -17.00 -2.35
C GLY A 72 -8.14 -17.34 -1.07
N VAL A 73 -7.02 -16.66 -0.78
CA VAL A 73 -6.22 -16.87 0.45
C VAL A 73 -6.73 -15.99 1.58
N GLU A 74 -7.03 -16.60 2.73
CA GLU A 74 -7.60 -15.91 3.90
C GLU A 74 -6.54 -15.56 4.94
N PHE A 75 -6.66 -14.33 5.47
CA PHE A 75 -5.91 -13.83 6.60
C PHE A 75 -6.90 -13.33 7.66
N ALA A 76 -6.99 -14.04 8.76
CA ALA A 76 -7.99 -13.79 9.81
C ALA A 76 -7.75 -12.46 10.56
N SER A 77 -6.52 -11.96 10.57
CA SER A 77 -6.18 -10.78 11.38
C SER A 77 -5.06 -9.98 10.72
N VAL A 78 -5.45 -8.88 10.10
CA VAL A 78 -4.54 -7.96 9.38
C VAL A 78 -4.76 -6.53 9.86
N GLY A 79 -3.77 -5.66 9.61
CA GLY A 79 -3.97 -4.23 9.77
C GLY A 79 -4.57 -3.63 8.49
N LEU A 80 -5.66 -2.89 8.64
CA LEU A 80 -6.26 -2.10 7.58
C LEU A 80 -6.14 -0.61 7.91
N ARG A 81 -5.78 0.21 6.95
CA ARG A 81 -5.86 1.66 7.08
C ARG A 81 -6.15 2.36 5.76
N LYS A 82 -6.71 3.54 5.85
CA LYS A 82 -6.75 4.49 4.73
C LYS A 82 -5.34 5.00 4.41
N LYS A 83 -5.14 5.40 3.17
CA LYS A 83 -3.96 6.15 2.71
C LYS A 83 -4.40 7.25 1.75
N GLY A 84 -3.48 8.10 1.39
CA GLY A 84 -3.68 9.11 0.37
C GLY A 84 -3.18 10.47 0.81
N PHE A 85 -3.01 11.34 -0.19
CA PHE A 85 -2.60 12.72 0.01
C PHE A 85 -3.46 13.62 -0.87
N LEU A 86 -3.04 13.99 -2.06
CA LEU A 86 -3.84 14.77 -3.00
C LEU A 86 -4.83 13.88 -3.76
N GLY A 87 -6.10 14.30 -3.83
CA GLY A 87 -7.14 13.66 -4.66
C GLY A 87 -7.55 12.24 -4.28
N SER A 88 -6.76 11.53 -3.48
CA SER A 88 -7.01 10.12 -3.14
C SER A 88 -7.67 9.92 -1.77
N GLN A 89 -8.18 10.98 -1.14
CA GLN A 89 -8.73 10.98 0.22
C GLN A 89 -10.26 10.78 0.26
N ASN A 90 -10.87 10.23 -0.77
CA ASN A 90 -12.30 9.95 -0.83
C ASN A 90 -12.75 9.08 0.37
N SER A 91 -13.89 9.36 0.98
CA SER A 91 -14.42 8.59 2.11
C SER A 91 -15.29 7.42 1.67
N GLU A 92 -15.95 7.50 0.53
CA GLU A 92 -16.78 6.41 0.00
C GLU A 92 -15.93 5.32 -0.66
N ARG A 93 -14.84 5.74 -1.28
CA ARG A 93 -13.92 4.89 -2.02
C ARG A 93 -12.47 5.23 -1.68
N PRO A 94 -12.04 5.01 -0.41
CA PRO A 94 -10.71 5.40 0.05
C PRO A 94 -9.62 4.54 -0.58
N SER A 95 -8.45 5.11 -0.82
CA SER A 95 -7.24 4.32 -1.04
C SER A 95 -6.85 3.60 0.23
N LEU A 96 -6.41 2.34 0.13
CA LEU A 96 -6.20 1.45 1.27
C LEU A 96 -4.77 0.91 1.34
N LYS A 97 -4.31 0.61 2.54
CA LYS A 97 -3.16 -0.24 2.83
C LYS A 97 -3.58 -1.39 3.73
N ILE A 98 -3.12 -2.58 3.38
CA ILE A 98 -3.28 -3.79 4.20
C ILE A 98 -1.91 -4.23 4.68
N LYS A 99 -1.77 -4.44 5.98
CA LYS A 99 -0.57 -4.97 6.62
C LYS A 99 -0.87 -6.39 7.12
N LEU A 100 -0.43 -7.41 6.37
CA LEU A 100 -0.68 -8.81 6.70
C LEU A 100 -0.03 -9.18 8.02
N ASN A 101 1.20 -8.74 8.25
CA ASN A 101 1.96 -9.02 9.47
C ASN A 101 1.66 -8.04 10.62
N HIS A 102 0.41 -7.58 10.73
CA HIS A 102 0.03 -6.63 11.80
C HIS A 102 0.01 -7.24 13.19
N LEU A 103 -0.54 -8.43 13.32
CA LEU A 103 -0.60 -9.20 14.57
C LEU A 103 0.24 -10.49 14.52
N ASP A 104 0.37 -11.10 13.36
CA ASP A 104 1.25 -12.24 13.10
C ASP A 104 2.46 -11.77 12.27
N GLU A 105 3.60 -11.58 12.92
CA GLU A 105 4.83 -11.07 12.29
C GLU A 105 5.29 -11.89 11.07
N GLN A 106 4.86 -13.15 10.95
CA GLN A 106 5.23 -14.04 9.86
C GLN A 106 4.25 -13.98 8.68
N ALA A 107 3.06 -13.36 8.85
CA ALA A 107 2.03 -13.35 7.83
C ALA A 107 2.49 -12.55 6.60
N GLN A 108 2.51 -13.23 5.47
CA GLN A 108 2.88 -12.68 4.17
C GLN A 108 2.27 -13.52 3.04
N ILE A 109 2.22 -12.95 1.87
CA ILE A 109 1.84 -13.61 0.62
C ILE A 109 2.91 -13.33 -0.44
N ASN A 110 3.55 -14.35 -0.98
CA ASN A 110 4.63 -14.24 -1.96
C ASN A 110 5.76 -13.26 -1.54
N GLY A 111 6.13 -13.26 -0.25
CA GLY A 111 7.15 -12.35 0.28
C GLY A 111 6.66 -10.93 0.59
N LEU A 112 5.40 -10.62 0.33
CA LEU A 112 4.83 -9.29 0.62
C LEU A 112 4.00 -9.33 1.89
N SER A 113 4.33 -8.47 2.84
CA SER A 113 3.55 -8.23 4.06
C SER A 113 2.72 -6.94 4.00
N MET A 114 2.94 -6.09 2.99
CA MET A 114 2.25 -4.82 2.82
C MET A 114 1.66 -4.72 1.42
N LEU A 115 0.34 -4.52 1.33
CA LEU A 115 -0.37 -4.35 0.07
C LEU A 115 -0.94 -2.93 -0.01
N THR A 116 -0.87 -2.33 -1.19
CA THR A 116 -1.30 -0.95 -1.44
C THR A 116 -2.31 -0.90 -2.57
N PHE A 117 -3.48 -0.34 -2.30
CA PHE A 117 -4.58 -0.20 -3.24
C PHE A 117 -4.93 1.28 -3.42
N ASN A 118 -4.72 1.78 -4.62
CA ASN A 118 -5.01 3.17 -4.99
C ASN A 118 -6.36 3.25 -5.68
N ASN A 119 -7.22 4.16 -5.21
CA ASN A 119 -8.59 4.32 -5.70
C ASN A 119 -8.70 4.98 -7.08
N ASN A 120 -7.60 5.42 -7.66
CA ASN A 120 -7.54 6.12 -8.96
C ASN A 120 -8.49 7.33 -9.08
N GLN A 121 -8.75 8.05 -7.98
CA GLN A 121 -9.67 9.18 -7.96
C GLN A 121 -9.32 10.28 -8.97
N GLN A 122 -8.05 10.43 -9.30
CA GLN A 122 -7.53 11.43 -10.22
C GLN A 122 -7.30 10.89 -11.64
N ASP A 123 -7.58 9.61 -11.87
CA ASP A 123 -7.33 8.93 -13.15
C ASP A 123 -8.57 8.15 -13.60
N ILE A 124 -9.40 8.80 -14.40
CA ILE A 124 -10.63 8.21 -14.95
C ILE A 124 -10.32 6.99 -15.84
N SER A 125 -9.16 6.98 -16.50
CA SER A 125 -8.73 5.87 -17.35
C SER A 125 -8.38 4.61 -16.56
N LEU A 126 -8.03 4.75 -15.28
CA LEU A 126 -7.43 3.74 -14.41
C LEU A 126 -6.07 3.20 -14.90
N MET A 127 -5.51 3.75 -15.97
CA MET A 127 -4.35 3.20 -16.67
C MET A 127 -3.03 3.91 -16.36
N SER A 128 -3.07 5.15 -15.87
CA SER A 128 -1.86 5.99 -15.75
C SER A 128 -0.75 5.33 -14.91
N GLN A 129 -1.12 4.68 -13.79
CA GLN A 129 -0.12 4.01 -12.95
C GLN A 129 0.43 2.74 -13.61
N SER A 130 -0.42 1.88 -14.15
CA SER A 130 0.01 0.64 -14.78
C SER A 130 0.88 0.92 -16.02
N MET A 131 0.47 1.85 -16.87
CA MET A 131 1.23 2.26 -18.05
C MET A 131 2.55 2.94 -17.68
N GLY A 132 2.54 3.84 -16.69
CA GLY A 132 3.75 4.50 -16.21
C GLY A 132 4.80 3.49 -15.72
N TYR A 133 4.42 2.56 -14.85
CA TYR A 133 5.34 1.54 -14.37
C TYR A 133 5.79 0.58 -15.47
N ALA A 134 4.90 0.21 -16.39
CA ALA A 134 5.27 -0.61 -17.55
C ALA A 134 6.29 0.10 -18.44
N LEU A 135 6.10 1.40 -18.69
CA LEU A 135 7.03 2.21 -19.48
C LEU A 135 8.42 2.30 -18.82
N TYR A 136 8.48 2.59 -17.51
CA TYR A 136 9.75 2.65 -16.79
C TYR A 136 10.48 1.30 -16.80
N ASN A 137 9.77 0.20 -16.54
CA ASN A 137 10.36 -1.13 -16.59
C ASN A 137 10.86 -1.49 -18.01
N ALA A 138 10.10 -1.13 -19.05
CA ALA A 138 10.51 -1.34 -20.45
C ALA A 138 11.73 -0.49 -20.85
N ALA A 139 11.90 0.69 -20.24
CA ALA A 139 13.06 1.55 -20.42
C ALA A 139 14.29 1.10 -19.60
N GLY A 140 14.22 0.00 -18.85
CA GLY A 140 15.30 -0.50 -18.01
C GLY A 140 15.44 0.21 -16.65
N SER A 141 14.46 1.05 -16.29
CA SER A 141 14.39 1.68 -14.98
C SER A 141 13.49 0.84 -14.07
N GLN A 142 14.03 0.36 -12.95
CA GLN A 142 13.29 -0.48 -12.02
C GLN A 142 12.10 0.26 -11.44
N ALA A 143 10.90 -0.32 -11.62
CA ALA A 143 9.66 0.25 -11.14
C ALA A 143 8.78 -0.82 -10.46
N SER A 144 7.82 -0.35 -9.67
CA SER A 144 6.87 -1.20 -8.97
C SER A 144 6.05 -2.04 -9.95
N ARG A 145 5.73 -3.26 -9.56
CA ARG A 145 4.68 -4.04 -10.23
C ARG A 145 3.34 -3.36 -9.96
N CYS A 146 2.47 -3.37 -10.95
CA CYS A 146 1.13 -2.84 -10.86
C CYS A 146 0.15 -3.80 -11.53
N GLY A 147 -0.95 -4.07 -10.86
CA GLY A 147 -2.09 -4.83 -11.36
C GLY A 147 -3.39 -4.18 -10.92
N TYR A 148 -4.51 -4.79 -11.25
CA TYR A 148 -5.82 -4.32 -10.81
C TYR A 148 -6.40 -5.25 -9.76
N ALA A 149 -7.11 -4.66 -8.80
CA ALA A 149 -7.83 -5.40 -7.78
C ALA A 149 -9.28 -4.90 -7.70
N HIS A 150 -10.21 -5.83 -7.58
CA HIS A 150 -11.59 -5.54 -7.24
C HIS A 150 -11.73 -5.65 -5.72
N ILE A 151 -12.17 -4.56 -5.09
CA ILE A 151 -12.24 -4.46 -3.64
C ILE A 151 -13.68 -4.48 -3.16
N THR A 152 -13.99 -5.36 -2.23
CA THR A 152 -15.21 -5.31 -1.42
C THR A 152 -14.87 -5.11 0.05
N VAL A 153 -15.70 -4.33 0.75
CA VAL A 153 -15.60 -4.12 2.20
C VAL A 153 -16.96 -4.39 2.84
N ASN A 154 -17.03 -5.33 3.75
CA ASN A 154 -18.28 -5.77 4.41
C ASN A 154 -19.39 -6.07 3.38
N GLY A 155 -19.03 -6.71 2.26
CA GLY A 155 -19.94 -7.02 1.16
C GLY A 155 -20.28 -5.85 0.23
N LYS A 156 -19.90 -4.61 0.56
CA LYS A 156 -20.07 -3.44 -0.31
C LYS A 156 -18.98 -3.40 -1.37
N ASN A 157 -19.37 -3.43 -2.65
CA ASN A 157 -18.44 -3.28 -3.76
C ASN A 157 -17.90 -1.85 -3.84
N LEU A 158 -16.58 -1.68 -3.76
CA LEU A 158 -15.88 -0.41 -3.93
C LEU A 158 -15.31 -0.23 -5.36
N GLY A 159 -15.37 -1.26 -6.21
CA GLY A 159 -14.90 -1.23 -7.60
C GLY A 159 -13.42 -1.53 -7.77
N ILE A 160 -12.86 -1.09 -8.88
CA ILE A 160 -11.50 -1.42 -9.31
C ILE A 160 -10.49 -0.42 -8.75
N TYR A 161 -9.40 -0.97 -8.22
CA TYR A 161 -8.25 -0.24 -7.67
C TYR A 161 -6.97 -0.63 -8.40
N SER A 162 -6.02 0.26 -8.49
CA SER A 162 -4.65 -0.12 -8.84
C SER A 162 -3.97 -0.72 -7.62
N HIS A 163 -3.59 -2.00 -7.72
CA HIS A 163 -2.73 -2.67 -6.74
C HIS A 163 -1.28 -2.42 -7.11
N VAL A 164 -0.56 -1.67 -6.28
CA VAL A 164 0.81 -1.24 -6.55
C VAL A 164 1.76 -1.83 -5.51
N GLU A 165 2.84 -2.45 -5.98
CA GLU A 165 3.92 -2.94 -5.13
C GLU A 165 4.55 -1.78 -4.36
N SER A 166 4.65 -1.92 -3.05
CA SER A 166 5.32 -0.90 -2.24
C SER A 166 6.83 -0.95 -2.48
N VAL A 167 7.47 0.22 -2.63
CA VAL A 167 8.92 0.34 -2.75
C VAL A 167 9.53 0.02 -1.37
N ARG A 168 9.94 -1.23 -1.20
CA ARG A 168 10.48 -1.81 0.04
C ARG A 168 11.45 -2.95 -0.27
N GLU A 169 11.98 -3.60 0.76
CA GLU A 169 12.91 -4.73 0.65
C GLU A 169 12.52 -5.78 -0.41
N PRO A 170 11.26 -6.25 -0.56
CA PRO A 170 10.94 -7.24 -1.58
C PRO A 170 11.19 -6.74 -3.01
N LEU A 171 10.89 -5.45 -3.30
CA LEU A 171 11.22 -4.83 -4.57
C LEU A 171 12.74 -4.75 -4.76
N LEU A 172 13.47 -4.29 -3.73
CA LEU A 172 14.93 -4.16 -3.81
C LEU A 172 15.59 -5.51 -4.07
N LYS A 173 15.17 -6.57 -3.38
CA LYS A 173 15.67 -7.93 -3.59
C LYS A 173 15.40 -8.44 -5.00
N ARG A 174 14.23 -8.17 -5.53
CA ARG A 174 13.85 -8.59 -6.89
C ARG A 174 14.65 -7.86 -7.97
N GLU A 175 14.88 -6.55 -7.80
CA GLU A 175 15.49 -5.72 -8.84
C GLU A 175 17.03 -5.65 -8.74
N PHE A 176 17.57 -5.72 -7.52
CA PHE A 176 19.00 -5.48 -7.26
C PHE A 176 19.70 -6.71 -6.66
N ALA A 177 19.06 -7.87 -6.63
CA ALA A 177 19.54 -9.12 -6.05
C ALA A 177 19.88 -9.08 -4.56
N ASN A 178 19.80 -7.92 -3.92
CA ASN A 178 20.00 -7.75 -2.48
C ASN A 178 19.25 -6.52 -1.96
N ASP A 179 19.18 -6.38 -0.64
CA ASP A 179 18.54 -5.27 0.08
C ASP A 179 19.51 -4.55 1.03
N LEU A 180 20.82 -4.64 0.77
CA LEU A 180 21.88 -4.12 1.65
C LEU A 180 22.07 -2.60 1.52
N GLY A 181 21.50 -1.97 0.48
CA GLY A 181 21.58 -0.53 0.26
C GLY A 181 20.61 0.26 1.16
N THR A 182 20.78 1.57 1.17
CA THR A 182 19.86 2.49 1.83
C THR A 182 18.82 2.97 0.83
N LEU A 183 17.55 2.74 1.16
CA LEU A 183 16.43 3.26 0.37
C LEU A 183 16.11 4.69 0.81
N TYR A 184 16.23 5.64 -0.11
CA TYR A 184 15.80 7.02 0.09
C TYR A 184 14.44 7.24 -0.52
N GLU A 185 13.46 7.64 0.30
CA GLU A 185 12.13 8.02 -0.16
C GLU A 185 12.02 9.54 -0.16
N GLY A 186 11.75 10.13 -1.33
CA GLY A 186 11.47 11.57 -1.45
C GLY A 186 10.23 11.94 -0.64
N THR A 187 10.31 13.02 0.13
CA THR A 187 9.17 13.59 0.83
C THR A 187 8.65 14.81 0.09
N VAL A 188 7.42 15.23 0.38
CA VAL A 188 6.92 16.50 -0.17
C VAL A 188 7.65 17.65 0.51
N VAL A 189 8.57 18.27 -0.21
CA VAL A 189 9.37 19.41 0.19
C VAL A 189 9.28 20.49 -0.88
N ASP A 190 9.70 21.68 -0.54
CA ASP A 190 9.74 22.79 -1.47
C ASP A 190 11.18 23.32 -1.60
N PHE A 191 11.49 23.96 -2.73
CA PHE A 191 12.81 24.57 -3.01
C PHE A 191 12.89 26.02 -2.53
N PHE A 192 12.00 26.49 -1.68
CA PHE A 192 12.06 27.81 -1.10
C PHE A 192 13.12 27.93 0.00
N LYS A 193 13.66 29.14 0.14
CA LYS A 193 14.61 29.47 1.20
C LYS A 193 14.11 29.05 2.57
N GLY A 194 14.94 28.34 3.30
CA GLY A 194 14.68 27.86 4.65
C GLY A 194 14.01 26.47 4.71
N TRP A 195 13.97 25.73 3.59
CA TRP A 195 13.55 24.34 3.56
C TRP A 195 14.75 23.36 3.48
N ASP A 196 15.97 23.88 3.56
CA ASP A 196 17.20 23.09 3.41
C ASP A 196 17.28 21.91 4.40
N ALA A 197 16.76 22.09 5.62
CA ALA A 197 16.74 21.04 6.65
C ALA A 197 15.63 19.97 6.43
N ALA A 198 14.78 20.12 5.42
CA ALA A 198 13.73 19.15 5.10
C ALA A 198 14.18 18.10 4.05
N PHE A 199 15.39 18.27 3.50
CA PHE A 199 16.00 17.34 2.54
C PHE A 199 16.88 16.26 3.23
#